data_8ae189d3da70cfc2d8c88e4ad092f819
#
_entry.id   8ae189d3da70cfc2d8c88e4ad092f819
#
_cell.length_a   1.000
_cell.length_b   1.000
_cell.length_c   1.000
_cell.angle_alpha   90.00
_cell.angle_beta   90.00
_cell.angle_gamma   90.00
#
_symmetry.space_group_name_H-M   'P 1'
#
loop_
_entity.id
_entity.type
_entity.pdbx_description
1 polymer ?
#
loop_
_entity_poly.entity_id
_entity_poly.type
_entity_poly.pdbx_seq_one_letter_code
_entity_poly.pdbx_strand_id
1 'polypeptide(L)'
;MSEFELSDLGDGQFTLAGDLSFGTAEQIRRASKTQFDGQASIEINLSHVETTDSAGLALLLEWIGWANHSNVEIRFLNIPEKILAIAQTAEVGELLSGTYSSSQPTP
;
A
#
# COMPACT_ATOMS: atom_id res chain seq x y z
N MET A 1 20.34 -4.52 7.91
CA MET A 1 19.83 -3.34 7.21
C MET A 1 18.59 -3.73 6.43
N SER A 2 17.49 -2.99 6.63
CA SER A 2 16.26 -3.30 5.94
C SER A 2 16.25 -2.70 4.56
N GLU A 3 15.70 -3.43 3.60
CA GLU A 3 15.50 -2.92 2.25
C GLU A 3 14.26 -2.05 2.17
N PHE A 4 13.47 -2.03 3.22
CA PHE A 4 12.29 -1.19 3.32
C PHE A 4 12.17 -0.62 4.72
N GLU A 5 11.34 0.40 4.84
CA GLU A 5 11.00 0.95 6.16
C GLU A 5 9.52 1.32 6.17
N LEU A 6 8.78 0.73 7.11
CA LEU A 6 7.38 1.06 7.33
C LEU A 6 7.30 1.84 8.63
N SER A 7 6.95 3.11 8.54
CA SER A 7 6.96 4.04 9.66
C SER A 7 5.56 4.45 10.06
N ASP A 8 5.27 4.36 11.35
CA ASP A 8 4.01 4.82 11.93
C ASP A 8 4.17 6.28 12.32
N LEU A 9 3.40 7.14 11.67
CA LEU A 9 3.47 8.60 11.90
C LEU A 9 2.41 9.08 12.89
N GLY A 10 1.60 8.17 13.41
CA GLY A 10 0.52 8.53 14.31
C GLY A 10 -0.78 8.76 13.56
N ASP A 11 -1.89 8.66 14.26
CA ASP A 11 -3.24 8.92 13.74
C ASP A 11 -3.58 8.09 12.51
N GLY A 12 -3.07 6.87 12.44
CA GLY A 12 -3.34 5.97 11.32
C GLY A 12 -2.57 6.29 10.07
N GLN A 13 -1.60 7.18 10.14
CA GLN A 13 -0.79 7.56 8.99
C GLN A 13 0.53 6.81 8.99
N PHE A 14 0.87 6.25 7.84
CA PHE A 14 2.08 5.44 7.67
C PHE A 14 2.82 5.87 6.41
N THR A 15 4.11 5.64 6.41
CA THR A 15 4.95 5.82 5.23
C THR A 15 5.72 4.54 4.97
N LEU A 16 5.70 4.09 3.73
CA LEU A 16 6.51 2.95 3.31
C LEU A 16 7.58 3.45 2.36
N ALA A 17 8.83 3.17 2.68
CA ALA A 17 9.97 3.62 1.88
C ALA A 17 10.79 2.43 1.43
N GLY A 18 11.47 2.59 0.30
CA GLY A 18 12.43 1.62 -0.19
C GLY A 18 11.83 0.62 -1.16
N ASP A 19 12.11 -0.64 -0.93
CA ASP A 19 11.76 -1.72 -1.84
C ASP A 19 10.42 -2.33 -1.46
N LEU A 20 9.48 -2.30 -2.41
CA LEU A 20 8.16 -2.93 -2.26
C LEU A 20 8.02 -3.92 -3.41
N SER A 21 8.60 -5.10 -3.23
CA SER A 21 8.75 -6.06 -4.31
C SER A 21 8.65 -7.49 -3.76
N PHE A 22 8.81 -8.45 -4.65
CA PHE A 22 8.78 -9.85 -4.28
C PHE A 22 9.75 -10.17 -3.13
N GLY A 23 10.93 -9.52 -3.12
CA GLY A 23 11.94 -9.79 -2.10
C GLY A 23 11.59 -9.26 -0.71
N THR A 24 10.67 -8.30 -0.60
CA THR A 24 10.35 -7.67 0.66
C THR A 24 8.90 -7.84 1.09
N ALA A 25 8.02 -8.25 0.17
CA ALA A 25 6.57 -8.25 0.42
C ALA A 25 6.17 -9.00 1.68
N GLU A 26 6.76 -10.16 1.92
CA GLU A 26 6.41 -10.96 3.09
C GLU A 26 6.82 -10.26 4.38
N GLN A 27 7.99 -9.64 4.38
CA GLN A 27 8.47 -8.93 5.56
C GLN A 27 7.62 -7.69 5.84
N ILE A 28 7.23 -7.00 4.78
CA ILE A 28 6.36 -5.83 4.92
C ILE A 28 4.99 -6.26 5.46
N ARG A 29 4.46 -7.36 4.93
CA ARG A 29 3.18 -7.89 5.38
C ARG A 29 3.20 -8.19 6.88
N ARG A 30 4.27 -8.83 7.34
CA ARG A 30 4.42 -9.16 8.76
C ARG A 30 4.53 -7.91 9.62
N ALA A 31 5.32 -6.95 9.19
CA ALA A 31 5.48 -5.71 9.92
C ALA A 31 4.15 -4.97 10.03
N SER A 32 3.38 -4.97 8.93
CA SER A 32 2.11 -4.24 8.91
C SER A 32 1.08 -4.86 9.85
N LYS A 33 1.09 -6.18 10.03
CA LYS A 33 0.12 -6.82 10.91
C LYS A 33 0.15 -6.22 12.32
N THR A 34 1.34 -6.00 12.83
CA THR A 34 1.48 -5.43 14.17
C THR A 34 1.10 -3.95 14.18
N GLN A 35 1.55 -3.22 13.17
CA GLN A 35 1.36 -1.77 13.17
C GLN A 35 -0.07 -1.36 12.82
N PHE A 36 -0.75 -2.17 12.02
CA PHE A 36 -2.13 -1.84 11.60
C PHE A 36 -3.18 -2.28 12.61
N ASP A 37 -2.78 -3.12 13.55
CA ASP A 37 -3.73 -3.65 14.53
C ASP A 37 -4.33 -2.52 15.37
N GLY A 38 -5.64 -2.55 15.53
CA GLY A 38 -6.33 -1.56 16.35
C GLY A 38 -6.62 -0.24 15.66
N GLN A 39 -6.19 -0.08 14.41
CA GLN A 39 -6.45 1.16 13.68
C GLN A 39 -7.84 1.12 13.08
N ALA A 40 -8.58 2.23 13.21
CA ALA A 40 -9.89 2.34 12.55
C ALA A 40 -9.75 2.85 11.13
N SER A 41 -8.67 3.55 10.84
CA SER A 41 -8.44 4.17 9.55
C SER A 41 -6.94 4.18 9.32
N ILE A 42 -6.53 3.83 8.10
CA ILE A 42 -5.12 3.72 7.74
C ILE A 42 -4.89 4.46 6.43
N GLU A 43 -3.82 5.26 6.41
CA GLU A 43 -3.39 5.96 5.21
C GLU A 43 -1.92 5.67 5.03
N ILE A 44 -1.55 5.13 3.88
CA ILE A 44 -0.17 4.73 3.61
C ILE A 44 0.36 5.55 2.45
N ASN A 45 1.40 6.33 2.72
CA ASN A 45 2.07 7.13 1.71
C ASN A 45 3.17 6.29 1.07
N LEU A 46 3.09 6.11 -0.24
CA LEU A 46 4.02 5.29 -1.00
C LEU A 46 4.99 6.11 -1.84
N SER A 47 5.07 7.43 -1.60
CA SER A 47 5.92 8.31 -2.39
C SER A 47 7.41 8.00 -2.27
N HIS A 48 7.81 7.32 -1.21
CA HIS A 48 9.22 6.99 -0.99
C HIS A 48 9.57 5.55 -1.39
N VAL A 49 8.64 4.86 -2.05
CA VAL A 49 8.94 3.54 -2.61
C VAL A 49 9.83 3.75 -3.82
N GLU A 50 10.98 3.07 -3.83
CA GLU A 50 12.00 3.25 -4.88
C GLU A 50 11.90 2.19 -5.96
N THR A 51 11.65 0.95 -5.57
CA THR A 51 11.49 -0.15 -6.52
C THR A 51 10.25 -0.94 -6.17
N THR A 52 9.59 -1.46 -7.19
CA THR A 52 8.39 -2.25 -6.99
C THR A 52 8.16 -3.18 -8.17
N ASP A 53 7.26 -4.14 -7.98
CA ASP A 53 6.87 -5.09 -9.03
C ASP A 53 5.46 -5.58 -8.74
N SER A 54 5.04 -6.66 -9.41
CA SER A 54 3.69 -7.18 -9.24
C SER A 54 3.40 -7.69 -7.82
N ALA A 55 4.43 -8.07 -7.08
CA ALA A 55 4.24 -8.46 -5.68
C ALA A 55 3.82 -7.26 -4.83
N GLY A 56 4.28 -6.06 -5.19
CA GLY A 56 3.83 -4.84 -4.54
C GLY A 56 2.33 -4.63 -4.73
N LEU A 57 1.85 -4.79 -5.96
CA LEU A 57 0.43 -4.70 -6.22
C LEU A 57 -0.35 -5.74 -5.40
N ALA A 58 0.16 -6.99 -5.39
CA ALA A 58 -0.52 -8.05 -4.64
C ALA A 58 -0.65 -7.70 -3.16
N LEU A 59 0.38 -7.07 -2.59
CA LEU A 59 0.33 -6.67 -1.19
C LEU A 59 -0.70 -5.58 -0.94
N LEU A 60 -0.79 -4.59 -1.85
CA LEU A 60 -1.81 -3.55 -1.71
C LEU A 60 -3.21 -4.16 -1.75
N LEU A 61 -3.44 -5.11 -2.66
CA LEU A 61 -4.74 -5.77 -2.76
C LEU A 61 -5.04 -6.60 -1.51
N GLU A 62 -4.02 -7.25 -0.95
CA GLU A 62 -4.19 -8.00 0.28
C GLU A 62 -4.57 -7.10 1.44
N TRP A 63 -3.95 -5.94 1.53
CA TRP A 63 -4.29 -4.96 2.56
C TRP A 63 -5.73 -4.45 2.40
N ILE A 64 -6.16 -4.22 1.17
CA ILE A 64 -7.55 -3.81 0.91
C ILE A 64 -8.52 -4.89 1.39
N GLY A 65 -8.23 -6.16 1.07
CA GLY A 65 -9.07 -7.26 1.51
C GLY A 65 -9.14 -7.37 3.01
N TRP A 66 -8.00 -7.24 3.67
CA TRP A 66 -7.96 -7.26 5.13
C TRP A 66 -8.76 -6.11 5.73
N ALA A 67 -8.61 -4.92 5.17
CA ALA A 67 -9.30 -3.74 5.69
C ALA A 67 -10.81 -3.88 5.54
N ASN A 68 -11.26 -4.38 4.40
CA ASN A 68 -12.68 -4.62 4.19
C ASN A 68 -13.23 -5.62 5.19
N HIS A 69 -12.49 -6.69 5.43
CA HIS A 69 -12.91 -7.72 6.36
C HIS A 69 -12.93 -7.22 7.80
N SER A 70 -12.05 -6.31 8.13
CA SER A 70 -11.90 -5.81 9.50
C SER A 70 -12.62 -4.49 9.75
N ASN A 71 -13.38 -3.99 8.77
CA ASN A 71 -14.07 -2.71 8.86
C ASN A 71 -13.11 -1.55 9.11
N VAL A 72 -11.96 -1.60 8.48
CA VAL A 72 -10.95 -0.54 8.53
C VAL A 72 -10.98 0.22 7.22
N GLU A 73 -10.92 1.54 7.31
CA GLU A 73 -10.80 2.36 6.11
C GLU A 73 -9.33 2.40 5.72
N ILE A 74 -9.00 2.08 4.47
CA ILE A 74 -7.61 2.14 4.03
C ILE A 74 -7.50 3.02 2.79
N ARG A 75 -6.45 3.82 2.75
CA ARG A 75 -6.14 4.70 1.63
C ARG A 75 -4.66 4.64 1.32
N PHE A 76 -4.36 4.75 0.04
CA PHE A 76 -2.98 4.83 -0.41
C PHE A 76 -2.73 6.18 -1.04
N LEU A 77 -1.62 6.82 -0.67
CA LEU A 77 -1.19 8.07 -1.26
C LEU A 77 0.00 7.81 -2.17
N ASN A 78 -0.01 8.42 -3.33
CA ASN A 78 1.13 8.41 -4.25
C ASN A 78 1.54 6.98 -4.63
N ILE A 79 0.57 6.20 -5.10
CA ILE A 79 0.86 4.84 -5.57
C ILE A 79 1.84 4.94 -6.73
N PRO A 80 2.94 4.17 -6.72
CA PRO A 80 3.91 4.21 -7.82
C PRO A 80 3.27 3.92 -9.17
N GLU A 81 3.69 4.67 -10.19
CA GLU A 81 3.15 4.48 -11.53
C GLU A 81 3.26 3.04 -12.01
N LYS A 82 4.35 2.38 -11.66
CA LYS A 82 4.55 1.00 -12.09
C LYS A 82 3.45 0.10 -11.53
N ILE A 83 3.05 0.31 -10.29
CA ILE A 83 1.96 -0.48 -9.70
C ILE A 83 0.65 -0.17 -10.41
N LEU A 84 0.38 1.11 -10.67
CA LEU A 84 -0.84 1.49 -11.38
C LEU A 84 -0.88 0.88 -12.77
N ALA A 85 0.25 0.85 -13.47
CA ALA A 85 0.33 0.25 -14.80
C ALA A 85 0.07 -1.24 -14.77
N ILE A 86 0.66 -1.94 -13.79
CA ILE A 86 0.45 -3.37 -13.63
C ILE A 86 -1.02 -3.65 -13.31
N ALA A 87 -1.61 -2.85 -12.44
CA ALA A 87 -3.00 -3.02 -12.05
C ALA A 87 -3.93 -2.85 -13.26
N GLN A 88 -3.64 -1.90 -14.11
CA GLN A 88 -4.42 -1.66 -15.29
C GLN A 88 -4.34 -2.83 -16.27
N THR A 89 -3.12 -3.34 -16.49
CA THR A 89 -2.90 -4.49 -17.36
C THR A 89 -3.62 -5.74 -16.82
N ALA A 90 -3.63 -5.91 -15.53
CA ALA A 90 -4.28 -7.06 -14.89
C ALA A 90 -5.78 -6.85 -14.68
N GLU A 91 -6.30 -5.70 -15.09
CA GLU A 91 -7.72 -5.34 -14.98
C GLU A 91 -8.21 -5.29 -13.53
N VAL A 92 -7.33 -4.90 -12.62
CA VAL A 92 -7.69 -4.73 -11.21
C VAL A 92 -7.58 -3.27 -10.77
N GLY A 93 -7.46 -2.35 -11.72
CA GLY A 93 -7.34 -0.93 -11.39
C GLY A 93 -8.51 -0.42 -10.56
N GLU A 94 -9.71 -0.92 -10.82
CA GLU A 94 -10.89 -0.50 -10.08
C GLU A 94 -10.83 -0.88 -8.61
N LEU A 95 -10.14 -1.96 -8.29
CA LEU A 95 -10.01 -2.35 -6.90
C LEU A 95 -9.21 -1.34 -6.09
N LEU A 96 -8.34 -0.59 -6.76
CA LEU A 96 -7.56 0.45 -6.11
C LEU A 96 -8.26 1.80 -6.11
N SER A 97 -9.12 2.05 -7.11
CA SER A 97 -9.62 3.39 -7.39
C SER A 97 -10.42 4.00 -6.25
N GLY A 98 -11.07 3.20 -5.43
CA GLY A 98 -11.84 3.69 -4.29
C GLY A 98 -11.00 3.81 -3.03
N THR A 99 -9.74 3.43 -3.06
CA THR A 99 -8.92 3.32 -1.86
C THR A 99 -7.67 4.18 -1.90
N TYR A 100 -7.44 4.91 -2.98
CA TYR A 100 -6.30 5.79 -3.00
C TYR A 100 -6.72 7.21 -3.30
N SER A 101 -6.02 8.11 -2.63
CA SER A 101 -6.12 9.53 -2.89
C SER A 101 -4.85 9.90 -3.59
N SER A 102 -4.94 10.51 -4.73
CA SER A 102 -3.74 10.83 -5.46
C SER A 102 -3.74 12.29 -5.85
N SER A 103 -2.56 12.80 -6.01
CA SER A 103 -2.38 14.13 -6.56
C SER A 103 -2.55 14.11 -8.07
N GLN A 104 -2.81 12.93 -8.63
CA GLN A 104 -3.03 12.80 -10.05
C GLN A 104 -4.32 13.50 -10.43
N PRO A 105 -4.32 14.20 -11.56
CA PRO A 105 -5.54 14.83 -12.00
C PRO A 105 -6.57 13.76 -12.36
N THR A 106 -7.77 13.99 -11.90
CA THR A 106 -8.86 13.13 -12.33
C THR A 106 -9.21 13.48 -13.75
N PRO A 107 -9.46 12.47 -14.55
CA PRO A 107 -9.91 12.73 -15.93
C PRO A 107 -11.23 13.45 -15.95
#